data_a944b8c106eb28ea9b9bd88d2a892877
#
_entry.id   a944b8c106eb28ea9b9bd88d2a892877
#
_cell.length_a   1.000
_cell.length_b   1.000
_cell.length_c   1.000
_cell.angle_alpha   90.00
_cell.angle_beta   90.00
_cell.angle_gamma   90.00
#
_symmetry.space_group_name_H-M   'P 1'
#
loop_
_entity.id
_entity.type
_entity.pdbx_description
1 polymer ?
#
loop_
_entity_poly.entity_id
_entity_poly.type
_entity_poly.pdbx_seq_one_letter_code
_entity_poly.pdbx_strand_id
1 'polypeptide(L)'
;MKRFLAIAAVLCLAFSQGGFAQDYVPVPVTVSKEKVRLNGKLYLSHVVLERQTVYGITKAYGITEDMLYEANPSLRETGLQKNAIILIPFKESSVSEAPKPQQQTAPVSGGEFREHKVRWFEDIDDIAKLYGVTAREIMDFNGLKSRKLTTRQVLRIPLPDSSAPAVAAATEEPEKETEEETLVPVLPEAPVTTVTEEQTAALSEVPGGHLVEAALILPLNSSGKVSGVNMDFYCGALMAIRDLEAEGVKAHVHVYDLYAGIPSASDLARCDFVLGPVASRDLEAVLQRVDGHTNVISPLDPKAASLGGTYPSFIQAPSPAENQYASLVEWMDSEKKSGDRILLVTEKNAKSTGAAVQFRQALSNSGTSYEILSYAIVEGRGVPAILGEKMDKGVVNRVIVASESEAFLSDVVRNLGIMIGKGYQVVMYAPSKVRTFETIEGSAYHQANLHLCSSYFVDYRNPEVEAFVLAYRALYNTEPSQFAFQGYDTARFFFSRASRYGRDWSRSLGTDRVSGLHTDFLFTPKGEKGYINTAVRRILYKKDYSTVIDR
;
A
#
# COMPACT_ATOMS: atom_id res chain seq x y z
N MET A 1 13.81 20.58 77.12
CA MET A 1 12.82 19.66 76.51
C MET A 1 11.47 20.30 76.17
N LYS A 2 11.00 21.36 76.82
CA LYS A 2 9.68 21.97 76.53
C LYS A 2 9.62 22.86 75.27
N ARG A 3 10.76 23.32 74.71
CA ARG A 3 10.81 24.14 73.46
C ARG A 3 10.87 23.31 72.21
N PHE A 4 11.27 22.06 72.22
CA PHE A 4 11.28 21.19 71.08
C PHE A 4 9.90 20.56 70.76
N LEU A 5 9.03 20.43 71.79
CA LEU A 5 7.68 19.92 71.53
C LEU A 5 6.74 20.93 70.87
N ALA A 6 6.98 22.24 71.10
CA ALA A 6 6.18 23.29 70.44
C ALA A 6 6.50 23.48 68.95
N ILE A 7 7.73 23.23 68.52
CA ILE A 7 8.12 23.29 67.11
C ILE A 7 7.61 22.12 66.31
N ALA A 8 7.54 20.89 66.93
CA ALA A 8 6.98 19.73 66.27
C ALA A 8 5.45 19.84 66.09
N ALA A 9 4.73 20.48 67.03
CA ALA A 9 3.27 20.68 66.89
C ALA A 9 2.90 21.74 65.86
N VAL A 10 3.76 22.74 65.62
CA VAL A 10 3.55 23.76 64.56
C VAL A 10 3.90 23.21 63.18
N LEU A 11 4.87 22.28 63.05
CA LEU A 11 5.16 21.63 61.78
C LEU A 11 4.08 20.61 61.33
N CYS A 12 3.35 19.99 62.28
CA CYS A 12 2.24 19.10 61.96
C CYS A 12 0.94 19.82 61.57
N LEU A 13 0.80 21.14 61.90
CA LEU A 13 -0.37 21.94 61.52
C LEU A 13 -0.18 22.67 60.15
N ALA A 14 1.02 22.69 59.60
CA ALA A 14 1.30 23.31 58.29
C ALA A 14 1.11 22.38 57.07
N PHE A 15 0.80 21.07 57.27
CA PHE A 15 0.58 20.09 56.20
C PHE A 15 -0.90 19.68 56.02
N SER A 16 -1.84 20.36 56.61
CA SER A 16 -3.27 20.21 56.31
C SER A 16 -3.78 21.29 55.35
N GLN A 17 -3.03 21.54 54.29
CA GLN A 17 -3.55 22.28 53.13
C GLN A 17 -4.30 21.27 52.26
N GLY A 18 -5.60 21.50 52.09
CA GLY A 18 -6.53 20.65 51.39
C GLY A 18 -6.02 20.31 49.98
N GLY A 19 -6.00 19.01 49.69
CA GLY A 19 -5.92 18.54 48.35
C GLY A 19 -7.10 19.11 47.56
N PHE A 20 -6.83 20.01 46.62
CA PHE A 20 -7.80 20.37 45.63
C PHE A 20 -8.11 19.09 44.85
N ALA A 21 -9.26 18.48 45.12
CA ALA A 21 -9.85 17.53 44.18
C ALA A 21 -10.02 18.31 42.86
N GLN A 22 -9.14 18.09 41.90
CA GLN A 22 -9.40 18.55 40.55
C GLN A 22 -10.73 17.95 40.16
N ASP A 23 -11.69 18.79 39.77
CA ASP A 23 -12.94 18.36 39.19
C ASP A 23 -12.63 17.48 38.00
N TYR A 24 -12.73 16.16 38.21
CA TYR A 24 -12.57 15.17 37.17
C TYR A 24 -13.79 15.22 36.27
N VAL A 25 -13.66 15.87 35.10
CA VAL A 25 -14.67 15.81 34.05
C VAL A 25 -14.48 14.49 33.30
N PRO A 26 -15.39 13.52 33.41
CA PRO A 26 -15.29 12.24 32.72
C PRO A 26 -15.33 12.48 31.21
N VAL A 27 -14.32 12.00 30.49
CA VAL A 27 -14.35 12.00 29.02
C VAL A 27 -15.38 10.96 28.57
N PRO A 28 -16.37 11.34 27.73
CA PRO A 28 -17.36 10.39 27.27
C PRO A 28 -16.71 9.27 26.46
N VAL A 29 -17.08 8.03 26.76
CA VAL A 29 -16.60 6.83 26.05
C VAL A 29 -17.61 6.51 24.96
N THR A 30 -17.17 6.62 23.69
CA THR A 30 -17.99 6.19 22.55
C THR A 30 -17.86 4.68 22.38
N VAL A 31 -18.99 3.98 22.40
CA VAL A 31 -19.03 2.51 22.27
C VAL A 31 -18.70 2.14 20.82
N SER A 32 -17.64 1.35 20.63
CA SER A 32 -17.26 0.83 19.31
C SER A 32 -18.28 -0.22 18.83
N LYS A 33 -18.50 -0.24 17.51
CA LYS A 33 -19.33 -1.25 16.85
C LYS A 33 -18.49 -2.33 16.14
N GLU A 34 -17.17 -2.21 16.19
CA GLU A 34 -16.26 -3.15 15.55
C GLU A 34 -16.17 -4.45 16.34
N LYS A 35 -16.58 -5.53 15.68
CA LYS A 35 -16.56 -6.88 16.27
C LYS A 35 -15.32 -7.64 15.83
N VAL A 36 -14.56 -8.14 16.78
CA VAL A 36 -13.37 -8.98 16.59
C VAL A 36 -13.63 -10.36 17.17
N ARG A 37 -13.33 -11.41 16.41
CA ARG A 37 -13.42 -12.78 16.92
C ARG A 37 -12.02 -13.30 17.25
N LEU A 38 -11.80 -13.64 18.51
CA LEU A 38 -10.55 -14.21 18.99
C LEU A 38 -10.85 -15.53 19.71
N ASN A 39 -10.17 -16.62 19.35
CA ASN A 39 -10.35 -17.96 19.94
C ASN A 39 -11.82 -18.42 20.01
N GLY A 40 -12.59 -18.12 18.95
CA GLY A 40 -14.02 -18.49 18.88
C GLY A 40 -14.98 -17.58 19.64
N LYS A 41 -14.49 -16.68 20.50
CA LYS A 41 -15.29 -15.70 21.25
C LYS A 41 -15.36 -14.37 20.51
N LEU A 42 -16.50 -13.69 20.63
CA LEU A 42 -16.73 -12.38 19.99
C LEU A 42 -16.45 -11.26 20.98
N TYR A 43 -15.68 -10.28 20.55
CA TYR A 43 -15.32 -9.08 21.30
C TYR A 43 -15.64 -7.83 20.47
N LEU A 44 -15.81 -6.69 21.13
CA LEU A 44 -15.73 -5.37 20.50
C LEU A 44 -14.30 -4.84 20.68
N SER A 45 -13.74 -4.20 19.67
CA SER A 45 -12.46 -3.51 19.81
C SER A 45 -12.68 -2.07 20.26
N HIS A 46 -11.92 -1.59 21.24
CA HIS A 46 -11.98 -0.21 21.71
C HIS A 46 -10.58 0.39 21.76
N VAL A 47 -10.43 1.56 21.14
CA VAL A 47 -9.20 2.34 21.20
C VAL A 47 -9.27 3.27 22.40
N VAL A 48 -8.33 3.14 23.33
CA VAL A 48 -8.27 3.95 24.55
C VAL A 48 -7.85 5.38 24.21
N LEU A 49 -8.72 6.34 24.49
CA LEU A 49 -8.43 7.76 24.31
C LEU A 49 -7.79 8.36 25.57
N GLU A 50 -7.19 9.52 25.42
CA GLU A 50 -6.58 10.25 26.53
C GLU A 50 -7.61 10.56 27.63
N ARG A 51 -7.26 10.34 28.89
CA ARG A 51 -8.09 10.52 30.08
C ARG A 51 -9.28 9.56 30.21
N GLN A 52 -9.40 8.53 29.38
CA GLN A 52 -10.34 7.46 29.64
C GLN A 52 -9.84 6.58 30.78
N THR A 53 -10.78 6.06 31.58
CA THR A 53 -10.49 5.20 32.72
C THR A 53 -11.13 3.83 32.53
N VAL A 54 -10.60 2.81 33.22
CA VAL A 54 -11.19 1.46 33.27
C VAL A 54 -12.67 1.55 33.67
N TYR A 55 -12.99 2.32 34.70
CA TYR A 55 -14.35 2.54 35.14
C TYR A 55 -15.24 3.19 34.05
N GLY A 56 -14.74 4.22 33.38
CA GLY A 56 -15.49 4.89 32.28
C GLY A 56 -15.80 3.95 31.11
N ILE A 57 -14.82 3.14 30.72
CA ILE A 57 -14.97 2.16 29.65
C ILE A 57 -15.94 1.04 30.06
N THR A 58 -15.74 0.42 31.19
CA THR A 58 -16.60 -0.69 31.67
C THR A 58 -18.05 -0.26 31.84
N LYS A 59 -18.27 0.96 32.34
CA LYS A 59 -19.60 1.55 32.46
C LYS A 59 -20.26 1.80 31.08
N ALA A 60 -19.50 2.31 30.12
CA ALA A 60 -20.04 2.61 28.78
C ALA A 60 -20.43 1.33 28.03
N TYR A 61 -19.66 0.24 28.21
CA TYR A 61 -19.93 -1.04 27.56
C TYR A 61 -20.81 -2.00 28.40
N GLY A 62 -21.20 -1.62 29.61
CA GLY A 62 -22.06 -2.44 30.49
C GLY A 62 -21.41 -3.76 30.92
N ILE A 63 -20.08 -3.78 31.11
CA ILE A 63 -19.29 -4.92 31.55
C ILE A 63 -18.66 -4.64 32.93
N THR A 64 -18.20 -5.68 33.61
CA THR A 64 -17.42 -5.53 34.84
C THR A 64 -15.93 -5.35 34.57
N GLU A 65 -15.19 -4.78 35.50
CA GLU A 65 -13.72 -4.64 35.42
C GLU A 65 -13.05 -6.00 35.29
N ASP A 66 -13.53 -7.01 36.01
CA ASP A 66 -12.98 -8.38 35.92
C ASP A 66 -13.15 -8.97 34.52
N MET A 67 -14.29 -8.75 33.86
CA MET A 67 -14.51 -9.17 32.49
C MET A 67 -13.56 -8.47 31.52
N LEU A 68 -13.27 -7.19 31.75
CA LEU A 68 -12.31 -6.44 30.93
C LEU A 68 -10.89 -6.98 31.12
N TYR A 69 -10.47 -7.23 32.37
CA TYR A 69 -9.14 -7.77 32.67
C TYR A 69 -8.98 -9.23 32.21
N GLU A 70 -10.05 -10.03 32.23
CA GLU A 70 -10.02 -11.40 31.70
C GLU A 70 -9.80 -11.40 30.19
N ALA A 71 -10.40 -10.45 29.47
CA ALA A 71 -10.22 -10.30 28.04
C ALA A 71 -8.87 -9.66 27.67
N ASN A 72 -8.24 -8.93 28.60
CA ASN A 72 -6.99 -8.20 28.41
C ASN A 72 -6.06 -8.36 29.63
N PRO A 73 -5.42 -9.53 29.80
CA PRO A 73 -4.61 -9.81 31.00
C PRO A 73 -3.48 -8.79 31.22
N SER A 74 -2.88 -8.27 30.17
CA SER A 74 -1.80 -7.28 30.24
C SER A 74 -2.21 -5.96 30.90
N LEU A 75 -3.50 -5.60 30.90
CA LEU A 75 -3.97 -4.37 31.55
C LEU A 75 -3.77 -4.35 33.07
N ARG A 76 -3.64 -5.50 33.69
CA ARG A 76 -3.35 -5.58 35.15
C ARG A 76 -1.92 -5.14 35.47
N GLU A 77 -0.99 -5.34 34.55
CA GLU A 77 0.43 -5.03 34.72
C GLU A 77 0.78 -3.64 34.17
N THR A 78 0.26 -3.30 33.00
CA THR A 78 0.62 -2.08 32.27
C THR A 78 -0.34 -0.92 32.47
N GLY A 79 -1.56 -1.17 33.00
CA GLY A 79 -2.64 -0.19 33.05
C GLY A 79 -3.15 0.20 31.67
N LEU A 80 -4.14 1.10 31.62
CA LEU A 80 -4.65 1.67 30.38
C LEU A 80 -3.62 2.60 29.75
N GLN A 81 -3.18 2.26 28.54
CA GLN A 81 -2.28 3.09 27.74
C GLN A 81 -3.07 3.85 26.67
N LYS A 82 -2.77 5.14 26.48
CA LYS A 82 -3.35 5.94 25.40
C LYS A 82 -3.05 5.29 24.03
N ASN A 83 -4.05 5.22 23.16
CA ASN A 83 -4.03 4.58 21.85
C ASN A 83 -3.88 3.04 21.86
N ALA A 84 -3.91 2.39 23.03
CA ALA A 84 -3.97 0.93 23.09
C ALA A 84 -5.36 0.44 22.60
N ILE A 85 -5.36 -0.66 21.86
CA ILE A 85 -6.58 -1.36 21.47
C ILE A 85 -6.86 -2.42 22.53
N ILE A 86 -8.04 -2.35 23.17
CA ILE A 86 -8.49 -3.31 24.16
C ILE A 86 -9.71 -4.08 23.66
N LEU A 87 -9.81 -5.33 24.10
CA LEU A 87 -10.90 -6.23 23.75
C LEU A 87 -12.00 -6.14 24.80
N ILE A 88 -13.21 -5.83 24.37
CA ILE A 88 -14.40 -5.74 25.22
C ILE A 88 -15.26 -6.98 24.99
N PRO A 89 -15.53 -7.83 26.02
CA PRO A 89 -16.39 -8.99 25.86
C PRO A 89 -17.79 -8.61 25.36
N PHE A 90 -18.24 -9.25 24.29
CA PHE A 90 -19.56 -9.00 23.70
C PHE A 90 -20.57 -10.03 24.26
N LYS A 91 -21.55 -9.55 25.02
CA LYS A 91 -22.72 -10.35 25.39
C LYS A 91 -23.84 -10.10 24.39
N GLU A 92 -24.28 -11.14 23.71
CA GLU A 92 -25.56 -11.09 22.97
C GLU A 92 -26.70 -10.94 23.98
N SER A 93 -27.14 -9.70 24.20
CA SER A 93 -28.40 -9.45 24.92
C SER A 93 -29.54 -9.69 23.94
N SER A 94 -30.43 -10.58 24.33
CA SER A 94 -31.71 -10.84 23.67
C SER A 94 -32.52 -9.56 23.45
N VAL A 95 -32.60 -9.08 22.21
CA VAL A 95 -33.61 -8.12 21.76
C VAL A 95 -34.46 -8.82 20.73
N SER A 96 -35.75 -8.89 21.05
CA SER A 96 -36.90 -9.40 20.33
C SER A 96 -36.85 -9.21 18.81
N GLU A 97 -37.19 -10.29 18.12
CA GLU A 97 -37.28 -10.45 16.67
C GLU A 97 -38.37 -9.59 16.02
N ALA A 98 -38.02 -9.05 14.86
CA ALA A 98 -38.95 -8.85 13.76
C ALA A 98 -38.43 -9.70 12.54
N PRO A 99 -39.32 -10.33 11.75
CA PRO A 99 -38.97 -11.54 11.03
C PRO A 99 -38.15 -11.30 9.76
N LYS A 100 -37.09 -12.09 9.59
CA LYS A 100 -36.31 -12.22 8.36
C LYS A 100 -36.96 -13.22 7.40
N PRO A 101 -36.82 -13.03 6.09
CA PRO A 101 -37.12 -14.07 5.12
C PRO A 101 -36.11 -15.22 5.21
N GLN A 102 -36.61 -16.41 5.30
CA GLN A 102 -35.86 -17.67 5.32
C GLN A 102 -35.07 -17.87 4.03
N GLN A 103 -33.75 -17.99 4.13
CA GLN A 103 -32.96 -18.71 3.15
C GLN A 103 -32.57 -20.05 3.75
N GLN A 104 -33.07 -21.09 3.12
CA GLN A 104 -32.72 -22.47 3.40
C GLN A 104 -31.25 -22.71 3.08
N THR A 105 -30.47 -23.10 4.07
CA THR A 105 -29.14 -23.68 3.88
C THR A 105 -29.26 -25.20 4.06
N ALA A 106 -29.02 -25.96 3.00
CA ALA A 106 -28.75 -27.39 3.10
C ALA A 106 -27.33 -27.59 3.68
N PRO A 107 -27.13 -28.64 4.50
CA PRO A 107 -25.84 -28.89 5.12
C PRO A 107 -24.89 -29.57 4.13
N VAL A 108 -23.69 -28.97 3.97
CA VAL A 108 -22.57 -29.64 3.30
C VAL A 108 -21.64 -30.19 4.36
N SER A 109 -21.35 -31.46 4.24
CA SER A 109 -20.53 -32.33 5.07
C SER A 109 -19.13 -31.79 5.38
N GLY A 110 -18.68 -32.11 6.61
CA GLY A 110 -17.37 -31.69 7.12
C GLY A 110 -16.19 -32.34 6.42
N GLY A 111 -15.44 -31.55 5.70
CA GLY A 111 -14.07 -31.80 5.29
C GLY A 111 -13.13 -30.77 5.89
N GLU A 112 -11.89 -31.12 6.11
CA GLU A 112 -10.86 -30.14 6.52
C GLU A 112 -10.71 -29.09 5.44
N PHE A 113 -10.63 -27.81 5.84
CA PHE A 113 -10.49 -26.67 4.93
C PHE A 113 -9.47 -25.66 5.47
N ARG A 114 -8.94 -24.84 4.57
CA ARG A 114 -8.17 -23.66 4.92
C ARG A 114 -8.95 -22.40 4.60
N GLU A 115 -8.86 -21.40 5.45
CA GLU A 115 -9.44 -20.09 5.16
C GLU A 115 -8.48 -19.25 4.31
N HIS A 116 -8.99 -18.68 3.22
CA HIS A 116 -8.27 -17.73 2.38
C HIS A 116 -9.05 -16.42 2.32
N LYS A 117 -8.39 -15.32 2.66
CA LYS A 117 -8.95 -13.96 2.54
C LYS A 117 -8.56 -13.38 1.21
N VAL A 118 -9.53 -13.22 0.31
CA VAL A 118 -9.33 -12.70 -1.05
C VAL A 118 -8.65 -11.33 -0.99
N ARG A 119 -7.52 -11.23 -1.64
CA ARG A 119 -6.78 -9.98 -1.80
C ARG A 119 -7.31 -9.19 -2.99
N TRP A 120 -6.96 -7.93 -3.03
CA TRP A 120 -7.31 -7.09 -4.16
C TRP A 120 -6.58 -7.59 -5.42
N PHE A 121 -7.31 -7.77 -6.53
CA PHE A 121 -6.87 -8.39 -7.79
C PHE A 121 -6.67 -9.92 -7.79
N GLU A 122 -6.99 -10.65 -6.74
CA GLU A 122 -7.05 -12.11 -6.82
C GLU A 122 -8.38 -12.54 -7.45
N ASP A 123 -8.31 -13.38 -8.45
CA ASP A 123 -9.46 -14.10 -8.97
C ASP A 123 -9.53 -15.51 -8.41
N ILE A 124 -10.66 -16.19 -8.64
CA ILE A 124 -10.87 -17.52 -8.10
C ILE A 124 -9.95 -18.57 -8.75
N ASP A 125 -9.50 -18.32 -9.99
CA ASP A 125 -8.61 -19.22 -10.71
C ASP A 125 -7.17 -19.09 -10.17
N ASP A 126 -6.74 -17.90 -9.76
CA ASP A 126 -5.46 -17.67 -9.09
C ASP A 126 -5.43 -18.32 -7.69
N ILE A 127 -6.54 -18.21 -6.94
CA ILE A 127 -6.68 -18.87 -5.63
C ILE A 127 -6.69 -20.39 -5.79
N ALA A 128 -7.41 -20.91 -6.79
CA ALA A 128 -7.46 -22.34 -7.09
C ALA A 128 -6.07 -22.91 -7.39
N LYS A 129 -5.27 -22.22 -8.21
CA LYS A 129 -3.87 -22.59 -8.50
C LYS A 129 -2.99 -22.55 -7.25
N LEU A 130 -3.19 -21.56 -6.37
CA LEU A 130 -2.40 -21.40 -5.14
C LEU A 130 -2.55 -22.59 -4.19
N TYR A 131 -3.76 -23.17 -4.14
CA TYR A 131 -4.10 -24.27 -3.22
C TYR A 131 -4.15 -25.65 -3.88
N GLY A 132 -3.91 -25.74 -5.19
CA GLY A 132 -3.92 -26.99 -5.93
C GLY A 132 -5.31 -27.62 -6.07
N VAL A 133 -6.35 -26.81 -6.06
CA VAL A 133 -7.76 -27.18 -6.22
C VAL A 133 -8.34 -26.50 -7.46
N THR A 134 -9.51 -26.92 -7.90
CA THR A 134 -10.19 -26.26 -9.01
C THR A 134 -11.06 -25.10 -8.54
N ALA A 135 -11.24 -24.09 -9.39
CA ALA A 135 -12.15 -22.97 -9.10
C ALA A 135 -13.58 -23.45 -8.80
N ARG A 136 -13.98 -24.57 -9.41
CA ARG A 136 -15.30 -25.16 -9.19
C ARG A 136 -15.43 -25.74 -7.78
N GLU A 137 -14.42 -26.45 -7.28
CA GLU A 137 -14.39 -26.98 -5.92
C GLU A 137 -14.47 -25.85 -4.89
N ILE A 138 -13.76 -24.74 -5.11
CA ILE A 138 -13.87 -23.55 -4.25
C ILE A 138 -15.30 -22.99 -4.30
N MET A 139 -15.88 -22.87 -5.50
CA MET A 139 -17.24 -22.34 -5.64
C MET A 139 -18.28 -23.23 -4.94
N ASP A 140 -18.23 -24.51 -5.17
CA ASP A 140 -19.17 -25.48 -4.61
C ASP A 140 -19.06 -25.54 -3.08
N PHE A 141 -17.82 -25.52 -2.55
CA PHE A 141 -17.57 -25.54 -1.11
C PHE A 141 -18.02 -24.27 -0.38
N ASN A 142 -17.99 -23.13 -1.06
CA ASN A 142 -18.40 -21.82 -0.50
C ASN A 142 -19.82 -21.40 -0.94
N GLY A 143 -20.54 -22.23 -1.70
CA GLY A 143 -21.88 -21.92 -2.21
C GLY A 143 -21.90 -20.71 -3.16
N LEU A 144 -20.83 -20.47 -3.90
CA LEU A 144 -20.71 -19.32 -4.80
C LEU A 144 -21.47 -19.58 -6.11
N LYS A 145 -22.35 -18.67 -6.47
CA LYS A 145 -23.11 -18.74 -7.73
C LYS A 145 -22.37 -18.11 -8.92
N SER A 146 -21.26 -17.42 -8.70
CA SER A 146 -20.43 -16.81 -9.75
C SER A 146 -18.96 -16.82 -9.36
N ARG A 147 -18.07 -16.76 -10.37
CA ARG A 147 -16.61 -16.67 -10.16
C ARG A 147 -16.14 -15.32 -9.63
N LYS A 148 -17.02 -14.34 -9.57
CA LYS A 148 -16.67 -12.98 -9.12
C LYS A 148 -16.52 -12.96 -7.61
N LEU A 149 -15.31 -12.69 -7.14
CA LEU A 149 -14.97 -12.55 -5.74
C LEU A 149 -14.98 -11.08 -5.32
N THR A 150 -15.23 -10.83 -4.04
CA THR A 150 -15.08 -9.50 -3.43
C THR A 150 -13.81 -9.46 -2.61
N THR A 151 -13.07 -8.36 -2.70
CA THR A 151 -11.87 -8.14 -1.87
C THR A 151 -12.21 -8.28 -0.39
N ARG A 152 -11.35 -8.96 0.35
CA ARG A 152 -11.52 -9.34 1.77
C ARG A 152 -12.63 -10.38 2.02
N GLN A 153 -13.21 -10.96 0.99
CA GLN A 153 -14.08 -12.12 1.13
C GLN A 153 -13.27 -13.27 1.72
N VAL A 154 -13.80 -13.97 2.70
CA VAL A 154 -13.17 -15.17 3.26
C VAL A 154 -13.74 -16.37 2.53
N LEU A 155 -12.86 -17.12 1.87
CA LEU A 155 -13.17 -18.38 1.20
C LEU A 155 -12.66 -19.55 2.03
N ARG A 156 -13.44 -20.60 2.10
CA ARG A 156 -13.01 -21.89 2.65
C ARG A 156 -12.51 -22.74 1.48
N ILE A 157 -11.25 -23.10 1.52
CA ILE A 157 -10.59 -23.88 0.47
C ILE A 157 -10.51 -25.33 0.93
N PRO A 158 -11.16 -26.28 0.24
CA PRO A 158 -11.09 -27.70 0.60
C PRO A 158 -9.64 -28.18 0.47
N LEU A 159 -9.21 -29.04 1.41
CA LEU A 159 -7.91 -29.70 1.27
C LEU A 159 -8.09 -30.86 0.28
N PRO A 160 -7.15 -31.07 -0.67
CA PRO A 160 -7.22 -32.17 -1.60
C PRO A 160 -7.15 -33.51 -0.82
N ASP A 161 -8.19 -34.32 -0.95
CA ASP A 161 -8.21 -35.66 -0.39
C ASP A 161 -7.12 -36.50 -1.05
N SER A 162 -6.27 -37.16 -0.26
CA SER A 162 -5.17 -38.01 -0.74
C SER A 162 -5.66 -39.37 -1.29
N SER A 163 -6.94 -39.50 -1.62
CA SER A 163 -7.56 -40.75 -2.10
C SER A 163 -8.53 -40.58 -3.26
N ALA A 164 -8.08 -39.96 -4.37
CA ALA A 164 -8.81 -40.10 -5.63
C ALA A 164 -7.83 -40.49 -6.75
N PRO A 165 -8.20 -41.46 -7.63
CA PRO A 165 -7.27 -41.98 -8.61
C PRO A 165 -6.96 -40.96 -9.70
N ALA A 166 -5.69 -40.87 -10.03
CA ALA A 166 -5.17 -40.07 -11.13
C ALA A 166 -5.85 -40.46 -12.44
N VAL A 167 -6.57 -39.53 -13.04
CA VAL A 167 -6.95 -39.63 -14.44
C VAL A 167 -5.72 -39.27 -15.27
N ALA A 168 -5.30 -40.22 -16.09
CA ALA A 168 -4.09 -40.22 -16.89
C ALA A 168 -3.91 -38.92 -17.70
N ALA A 169 -2.85 -38.20 -17.43
CA ALA A 169 -2.26 -37.29 -18.38
C ALA A 169 -1.34 -38.08 -19.30
N ALA A 170 -1.55 -37.93 -20.60
CA ALA A 170 -0.75 -38.55 -21.64
C ALA A 170 0.73 -38.15 -21.48
N THR A 171 1.56 -39.18 -21.52
CA THR A 171 3.01 -39.11 -21.52
C THR A 171 3.46 -38.57 -22.88
N GLU A 172 4.09 -37.40 -22.90
CA GLU A 172 5.03 -37.03 -23.95
C GLU A 172 6.44 -37.08 -23.36
N GLU A 173 7.26 -37.94 -23.96
CA GLU A 173 8.67 -38.13 -23.65
C GLU A 173 9.45 -36.86 -23.93
N PRO A 174 10.52 -36.58 -23.16
CA PRO A 174 11.39 -35.43 -23.44
C PRO A 174 12.33 -35.77 -24.59
N GLU A 175 12.19 -35.09 -25.71
CA GLU A 175 13.23 -34.99 -26.71
C GLU A 175 14.45 -34.26 -26.12
N LYS A 176 15.60 -34.90 -26.27
CA LYS A 176 16.93 -34.39 -26.02
C LYS A 176 17.22 -33.27 -27.03
N GLU A 177 17.16 -32.03 -26.65
CA GLU A 177 17.78 -30.96 -27.44
C GLU A 177 19.22 -30.73 -27.02
N THR A 178 20.05 -30.87 -28.00
CA THR A 178 21.49 -30.63 -28.06
C THR A 178 21.73 -29.13 -27.85
N GLU A 179 22.68 -28.79 -26.99
CA GLU A 179 23.23 -27.43 -26.88
C GLU A 179 23.79 -26.98 -28.23
N GLU A 180 23.12 -26.07 -28.88
CA GLU A 180 23.69 -25.27 -29.96
C GLU A 180 23.74 -23.81 -29.49
N GLU A 181 24.95 -23.37 -29.29
CA GLU A 181 25.36 -22.02 -28.90
C GLU A 181 24.95 -21.03 -30.00
N THR A 182 23.76 -20.45 -29.90
CA THR A 182 23.33 -19.42 -30.87
C THR A 182 23.61 -18.04 -30.29
N LEU A 183 24.62 -17.42 -30.86
CA LEU A 183 24.93 -15.98 -30.72
C LEU A 183 23.67 -15.15 -30.94
N VAL A 184 23.21 -14.50 -29.87
CA VAL A 184 22.13 -13.51 -29.94
C VAL A 184 22.68 -12.28 -30.67
N PRO A 185 22.03 -11.81 -31.75
CA PRO A 185 22.47 -10.59 -32.40
C PRO A 185 22.27 -9.40 -31.45
N VAL A 186 23.33 -8.65 -31.27
CA VAL A 186 23.27 -7.32 -30.62
C VAL A 186 22.33 -6.46 -31.43
N LEU A 187 21.14 -6.18 -30.88
CA LEU A 187 20.31 -5.09 -31.40
C LEU A 187 21.08 -3.78 -31.21
N PRO A 188 21.15 -2.93 -32.22
CA PRO A 188 21.78 -1.63 -32.05
C PRO A 188 21.02 -0.82 -31.01
N GLU A 189 21.77 -0.17 -30.13
CA GLU A 189 21.28 0.83 -29.20
C GLU A 189 20.35 1.79 -29.93
N ALA A 190 19.10 1.86 -29.47
CA ALA A 190 18.21 2.93 -29.91
C ALA A 190 18.88 4.25 -29.50
N PRO A 191 19.01 5.21 -30.40
CA PRO A 191 19.60 6.49 -30.08
C PRO A 191 18.77 7.10 -28.95
N VAL A 192 19.45 7.52 -27.88
CA VAL A 192 18.88 8.45 -26.90
C VAL A 192 18.41 9.64 -27.71
N THR A 193 17.12 9.72 -27.96
CA THR A 193 16.52 10.85 -28.61
C THR A 193 16.66 12.01 -27.64
N THR A 194 17.72 12.78 -27.81
CA THR A 194 17.78 14.14 -27.29
C THR A 194 16.50 14.82 -27.76
N VAL A 195 15.67 15.22 -26.82
CA VAL A 195 14.49 16.04 -27.07
C VAL A 195 14.99 17.25 -27.85
N THR A 196 14.68 17.29 -29.12
CA THR A 196 15.07 18.41 -29.99
C THR A 196 14.34 19.65 -29.51
N GLU A 197 15.06 20.76 -29.43
CA GLU A 197 14.56 22.09 -29.02
C GLU A 197 13.31 22.58 -29.77
N GLU A 198 12.88 21.90 -30.82
CA GLU A 198 11.66 22.21 -31.56
C GLU A 198 10.34 21.86 -30.86
N GLN A 199 10.35 21.09 -29.75
CA GLN A 199 9.15 20.80 -28.97
C GLN A 199 8.88 21.79 -27.82
N THR A 200 9.76 22.71 -27.58
CA THR A 200 9.60 23.84 -26.66
C THR A 200 9.03 25.09 -27.34
N ALA A 201 8.08 24.96 -28.24
CA ALA A 201 7.18 26.10 -28.49
C ALA A 201 6.53 26.41 -27.13
N ALA A 202 6.91 27.55 -26.53
CA ALA A 202 6.58 27.93 -25.17
C ALA A 202 5.09 27.71 -24.93
N LEU A 203 4.76 26.74 -24.04
CA LEU A 203 3.40 26.51 -23.64
C LEU A 203 2.92 27.80 -22.97
N SER A 204 1.96 28.48 -23.57
CA SER A 204 1.46 29.74 -23.05
C SER A 204 0.46 29.44 -21.91
N GLU A 205 0.68 30.05 -20.76
CA GLU A 205 -0.28 30.02 -19.67
C GLU A 205 -1.53 30.81 -20.05
N VAL A 206 -2.70 30.31 -19.64
CA VAL A 206 -3.98 31.00 -19.85
C VAL A 206 -4.09 32.12 -18.80
N PRO A 207 -4.11 33.41 -19.19
CA PRO A 207 -4.24 34.51 -18.24
C PRO A 207 -5.56 34.39 -17.45
N GLY A 208 -5.49 34.37 -16.13
CA GLY A 208 -6.66 34.22 -15.25
C GLY A 208 -7.19 32.79 -15.11
N GLY A 209 -6.48 31.81 -15.65
CA GLY A 209 -6.82 30.39 -15.58
C GLY A 209 -7.93 29.96 -16.55
N HIS A 210 -7.85 28.73 -17.00
CA HIS A 210 -8.90 28.08 -17.81
C HIS A 210 -9.97 27.46 -16.89
N LEU A 211 -11.24 27.57 -17.30
CA LEU A 211 -12.32 26.81 -16.67
C LEU A 211 -12.15 25.32 -17.05
N VAL A 212 -11.79 24.48 -16.08
CA VAL A 212 -11.52 23.07 -16.30
C VAL A 212 -12.84 22.29 -16.40
N GLU A 213 -13.08 21.64 -17.52
CA GLU A 213 -14.17 20.68 -17.69
C GLU A 213 -13.60 19.26 -17.59
N ALA A 214 -13.98 18.50 -16.57
CA ALA A 214 -13.44 17.15 -16.35
C ALA A 214 -14.52 16.11 -16.10
N ALA A 215 -14.35 14.90 -16.65
CA ALA A 215 -15.15 13.75 -16.29
C ALA A 215 -14.43 12.89 -15.25
N LEU A 216 -15.11 12.54 -14.17
CA LEU A 216 -14.65 11.58 -13.17
C LEU A 216 -15.49 10.31 -13.29
N ILE A 217 -14.89 9.23 -13.83
CA ILE A 217 -15.56 7.96 -14.07
C ILE A 217 -15.04 6.91 -13.08
N LEU A 218 -15.86 6.53 -12.12
CA LEU A 218 -15.46 5.58 -11.07
C LEU A 218 -16.52 4.48 -10.90
N PRO A 219 -16.14 3.25 -10.54
CA PRO A 219 -17.07 2.18 -10.20
C PRO A 219 -17.56 2.37 -8.75
N LEU A 220 -18.42 3.39 -8.54
CA LEU A 220 -18.95 3.77 -7.23
C LEU A 220 -20.00 2.79 -6.73
N ASN A 221 -20.79 2.19 -7.66
CA ASN A 221 -21.92 1.32 -7.35
C ASN A 221 -22.97 2.00 -6.46
N SER A 222 -23.39 3.20 -6.88
CA SER A 222 -24.32 4.07 -6.14
C SER A 222 -25.70 3.44 -5.89
N SER A 223 -26.12 2.50 -6.75
CA SER A 223 -27.39 1.76 -6.61
C SER A 223 -27.26 0.47 -5.79
N GLY A 224 -26.07 0.13 -5.30
CA GLY A 224 -25.77 -1.11 -4.59
C GLY A 224 -24.84 -0.91 -3.39
N LYS A 225 -23.94 -1.87 -3.16
CA LYS A 225 -22.92 -1.75 -2.11
C LYS A 225 -21.78 -0.88 -2.62
N VAL A 226 -21.66 0.31 -2.08
CA VAL A 226 -20.61 1.27 -2.41
C VAL A 226 -19.22 0.70 -2.16
N SER A 227 -18.30 0.92 -3.10
CA SER A 227 -16.90 0.53 -2.96
C SER A 227 -16.15 1.55 -2.08
N GLY A 228 -15.68 1.13 -0.90
CA GLY A 228 -14.93 2.01 0.00
C GLY A 228 -13.67 2.60 -0.64
N VAL A 229 -12.93 1.81 -1.42
CA VAL A 229 -11.71 2.25 -2.14
C VAL A 229 -12.00 3.38 -3.12
N ASN A 230 -13.03 3.20 -3.96
CA ASN A 230 -13.38 4.19 -4.97
C ASN A 230 -14.03 5.42 -4.34
N MET A 231 -14.75 5.25 -3.24
CA MET A 231 -15.33 6.37 -2.49
C MET A 231 -14.22 7.19 -1.80
N ASP A 232 -13.22 6.55 -1.22
CA ASP A 232 -12.07 7.26 -0.63
C ASP A 232 -11.32 8.08 -1.69
N PHE A 233 -11.06 7.47 -2.86
CA PHE A 233 -10.47 8.20 -3.98
C PHE A 233 -11.33 9.40 -4.40
N TYR A 234 -12.63 9.21 -4.53
CA TYR A 234 -13.58 10.27 -4.86
C TYR A 234 -13.56 11.39 -3.83
N CYS A 235 -13.64 11.07 -2.54
CA CYS A 235 -13.58 12.04 -1.45
C CYS A 235 -12.28 12.84 -1.46
N GLY A 236 -11.14 12.16 -1.69
CA GLY A 236 -9.85 12.83 -1.82
C GLY A 236 -9.80 13.78 -3.02
N ALA A 237 -10.30 13.35 -4.18
CA ALA A 237 -10.38 14.19 -5.38
C ALA A 237 -11.24 15.44 -5.15
N LEU A 238 -12.40 15.30 -4.49
CA LEU A 238 -13.25 16.46 -4.15
C LEU A 238 -12.56 17.44 -3.20
N MET A 239 -11.78 16.94 -2.24
CA MET A 239 -11.00 17.82 -1.36
C MET A 239 -9.95 18.62 -2.13
N ALA A 240 -9.24 17.98 -3.07
CA ALA A 240 -8.29 18.67 -3.92
C ALA A 240 -8.95 19.77 -4.76
N ILE A 241 -10.10 19.49 -5.36
CA ILE A 241 -10.86 20.45 -6.17
C ILE A 241 -11.30 21.64 -5.31
N ARG A 242 -11.83 21.38 -4.12
CA ARG A 242 -12.22 22.44 -3.16
C ARG A 242 -11.03 23.34 -2.80
N ASP A 243 -9.86 22.73 -2.51
CA ASP A 243 -8.67 23.50 -2.14
C ASP A 243 -8.15 24.32 -3.32
N LEU A 244 -8.21 23.77 -4.55
CA LEU A 244 -7.88 24.47 -5.78
C LEU A 244 -8.86 25.62 -6.09
N GLU A 245 -10.16 25.44 -5.82
CA GLU A 245 -11.14 26.52 -5.95
C GLU A 245 -10.83 27.68 -5.01
N ALA A 246 -10.39 27.40 -3.78
CA ALA A 246 -9.92 28.42 -2.84
C ALA A 246 -8.65 29.15 -3.34
N GLU A 247 -7.82 28.49 -4.17
CA GLU A 247 -6.66 29.05 -4.86
C GLU A 247 -7.02 29.80 -6.17
N GLY A 248 -8.30 29.81 -6.56
CA GLY A 248 -8.81 30.52 -7.73
C GLY A 248 -8.97 29.66 -9.00
N VAL A 249 -8.74 28.36 -8.93
CA VAL A 249 -9.03 27.43 -10.03
C VAL A 249 -10.53 27.28 -10.18
N LYS A 250 -11.03 27.36 -11.41
CA LYS A 250 -12.45 27.12 -11.73
C LYS A 250 -12.59 25.75 -12.38
N ALA A 251 -13.51 24.93 -11.87
CA ALA A 251 -13.71 23.58 -12.39
C ALA A 251 -15.18 23.17 -12.43
N HIS A 252 -15.57 22.49 -13.50
CA HIS A 252 -16.83 21.75 -13.60
C HIS A 252 -16.50 20.25 -13.69
N VAL A 253 -16.97 19.47 -12.72
CA VAL A 253 -16.69 18.04 -12.63
C VAL A 253 -17.94 17.23 -12.89
N HIS A 254 -17.94 16.47 -13.96
CA HIS A 254 -19.00 15.54 -14.33
C HIS A 254 -18.71 14.16 -13.74
N VAL A 255 -19.43 13.76 -12.70
CA VAL A 255 -19.22 12.49 -12.02
C VAL A 255 -20.12 11.42 -12.62
N TYR A 256 -19.52 10.32 -13.07
CA TYR A 256 -20.21 9.18 -13.66
C TYR A 256 -19.93 7.92 -12.84
N ASP A 257 -21.01 7.21 -12.48
CA ASP A 257 -20.88 5.87 -11.92
C ASP A 257 -20.77 4.85 -13.06
N LEU A 258 -19.63 4.17 -13.15
CA LEU A 258 -19.36 3.17 -14.19
C LEU A 258 -20.44 2.06 -14.25
N TYR A 259 -21.10 1.76 -13.11
CA TYR A 259 -22.20 0.79 -13.07
C TYR A 259 -23.45 1.27 -13.82
N ALA A 260 -23.61 2.56 -14.02
CA ALA A 260 -24.66 3.12 -14.87
C ALA A 260 -24.28 3.12 -16.37
N GLY A 261 -23.03 2.83 -16.68
CA GLY A 261 -22.49 2.78 -18.03
C GLY A 261 -21.43 3.84 -18.30
N ILE A 262 -20.75 3.71 -19.44
CA ILE A 262 -19.76 4.69 -19.90
C ILE A 262 -20.48 5.84 -20.60
N PRO A 263 -20.14 7.12 -20.31
CA PRO A 263 -20.74 8.30 -20.94
C PRO A 263 -20.63 8.28 -22.46
N SER A 264 -21.46 9.09 -23.11
CA SER A 264 -21.42 9.23 -24.58
C SER A 264 -20.13 9.90 -25.06
N ALA A 265 -19.71 9.62 -26.28
CA ALA A 265 -18.55 10.28 -26.90
C ALA A 265 -18.68 11.81 -26.90
N SER A 266 -19.90 12.34 -27.11
CA SER A 266 -20.17 13.78 -27.10
C SER A 266 -20.02 14.40 -25.71
N ASP A 267 -20.31 13.66 -24.65
CA ASP A 267 -20.10 14.12 -23.26
C ASP A 267 -18.61 14.16 -22.91
N LEU A 268 -17.87 13.14 -23.33
CA LEU A 268 -16.42 13.05 -23.10
C LEU A 268 -15.64 14.10 -23.91
N ALA A 269 -16.03 14.37 -25.16
CA ALA A 269 -15.35 15.34 -26.02
C ALA A 269 -15.42 16.80 -25.52
N ARG A 270 -16.33 17.10 -24.58
CA ARG A 270 -16.41 18.43 -23.95
C ARG A 270 -15.38 18.61 -22.83
N CYS A 271 -14.84 17.51 -22.31
CA CYS A 271 -13.92 17.52 -21.18
C CYS A 271 -12.48 17.77 -21.64
N ASP A 272 -11.73 18.50 -20.85
CA ASP A 272 -10.29 18.67 -20.99
C ASP A 272 -9.55 17.34 -20.70
N PHE A 273 -10.12 16.53 -19.80
CA PHE A 273 -9.65 15.17 -19.52
C PHE A 273 -10.73 14.32 -18.85
N VAL A 274 -10.47 13.02 -18.86
CA VAL A 274 -11.24 12.00 -18.12
C VAL A 274 -10.35 11.39 -17.05
N LEU A 275 -10.75 11.46 -15.79
CA LEU A 275 -10.09 10.78 -14.67
C LEU A 275 -10.82 9.47 -14.36
N GLY A 276 -10.17 8.35 -14.62
CA GLY A 276 -10.77 7.02 -14.59
C GLY A 276 -11.17 6.50 -15.98
N PRO A 277 -11.77 5.31 -16.04
CA PRO A 277 -12.05 4.34 -14.97
C PRO A 277 -10.80 3.75 -14.30
N VAL A 278 -11.02 2.82 -13.35
CA VAL A 278 -9.91 2.19 -12.60
C VAL A 278 -9.34 0.98 -13.33
N ALA A 279 -10.18 0.07 -13.81
CA ALA A 279 -9.72 -1.19 -14.42
C ALA A 279 -9.29 -1.00 -15.88
N SER A 280 -8.18 -1.64 -16.28
CA SER A 280 -7.61 -1.53 -17.63
C SER A 280 -8.60 -1.79 -18.75
N ARG A 281 -9.50 -2.79 -18.60
CA ARG A 281 -10.54 -3.10 -19.58
C ARG A 281 -11.53 -1.94 -19.77
N ASP A 282 -11.91 -1.29 -18.69
CA ASP A 282 -12.88 -0.19 -18.72
C ASP A 282 -12.21 1.10 -19.23
N LEU A 283 -10.91 1.30 -18.91
CA LEU A 283 -10.07 2.35 -19.49
C LEU A 283 -9.99 2.23 -21.01
N GLU A 284 -9.76 1.03 -21.52
CA GLU A 284 -9.72 0.77 -22.95
C GLU A 284 -11.05 1.10 -23.62
N ALA A 285 -12.17 0.74 -23.00
CA ALA A 285 -13.49 1.05 -23.53
C ALA A 285 -13.79 2.57 -23.57
N VAL A 286 -13.23 3.36 -22.63
CA VAL A 286 -13.31 4.83 -22.66
C VAL A 286 -12.36 5.39 -23.74
N LEU A 287 -11.11 4.89 -23.83
CA LEU A 287 -10.13 5.31 -24.83
C LEU A 287 -10.62 5.12 -26.27
N GLN A 288 -11.41 4.08 -26.52
CA GLN A 288 -12.03 3.84 -27.81
C GLN A 288 -13.18 4.82 -28.15
N ARG A 289 -13.71 5.55 -27.15
CA ARG A 289 -14.80 6.51 -27.32
C ARG A 289 -14.36 7.95 -27.44
N VAL A 290 -13.18 8.28 -26.88
CA VAL A 290 -12.63 9.63 -27.01
C VAL A 290 -12.05 9.85 -28.39
N ASP A 291 -12.08 11.09 -28.85
CA ASP A 291 -11.64 11.50 -30.20
C ASP A 291 -10.11 11.63 -30.37
N GLY A 292 -9.34 11.25 -29.34
CA GLY A 292 -7.87 11.39 -29.31
C GLY A 292 -7.38 12.78 -28.85
N HIS A 293 -8.26 13.76 -28.69
CA HIS A 293 -7.95 15.07 -28.11
C HIS A 293 -8.19 15.09 -26.60
N THR A 294 -9.17 14.33 -26.11
CA THR A 294 -9.45 14.21 -24.69
C THR A 294 -8.55 13.15 -24.04
N ASN A 295 -7.73 13.56 -23.10
CA ASN A 295 -6.84 12.65 -22.39
C ASN A 295 -7.60 11.80 -21.36
N VAL A 296 -7.25 10.52 -21.25
CA VAL A 296 -7.81 9.56 -20.30
C VAL A 296 -6.74 9.15 -19.28
N ILE A 297 -6.99 9.47 -18.03
CA ILE A 297 -6.04 9.27 -16.93
C ILE A 297 -6.43 8.01 -16.15
N SER A 298 -5.54 7.01 -16.15
CA SER A 298 -5.64 5.85 -15.26
C SER A 298 -5.25 6.24 -13.84
N PRO A 299 -6.18 6.22 -12.86
CA PRO A 299 -5.91 6.78 -11.54
C PRO A 299 -5.26 5.82 -10.55
N LEU A 300 -5.50 4.51 -10.67
CA LEU A 300 -5.18 3.55 -9.61
C LEU A 300 -4.48 2.27 -10.08
N ASP A 301 -4.63 1.85 -11.35
CA ASP A 301 -4.07 0.58 -11.83
C ASP A 301 -2.66 0.75 -12.43
N PRO A 302 -1.58 0.33 -11.73
CA PRO A 302 -0.23 0.43 -12.29
C PRO A 302 0.02 -0.54 -13.45
N LYS A 303 -0.84 -1.53 -13.68
CA LYS A 303 -0.74 -2.50 -14.78
C LYS A 303 -1.29 -1.95 -16.10
N ALA A 304 -2.01 -0.84 -16.07
CA ALA A 304 -2.58 -0.21 -17.27
C ALA A 304 -1.50 0.40 -18.20
N ALA A 305 -0.23 0.43 -17.78
CA ALA A 305 0.89 1.01 -18.55
C ALA A 305 1.04 0.50 -19.98
N SER A 306 0.56 -0.73 -20.27
CA SER A 306 0.55 -1.29 -21.62
C SER A 306 -0.32 -0.49 -22.61
N LEU A 307 -1.37 0.16 -22.12
CA LEU A 307 -2.27 0.99 -22.94
C LEU A 307 -1.56 2.23 -23.50
N GLY A 308 -0.52 2.74 -22.79
CA GLY A 308 0.25 3.90 -23.24
C GLY A 308 1.00 3.72 -24.56
N GLY A 309 1.31 2.48 -24.94
CA GLY A 309 1.90 2.17 -26.25
C GLY A 309 0.89 2.12 -27.39
N THR A 310 -0.41 2.01 -27.08
CA THR A 310 -1.48 1.86 -28.07
C THR A 310 -2.29 3.15 -28.23
N TYR A 311 -2.58 3.82 -27.13
CA TYR A 311 -3.48 4.98 -27.11
C TYR A 311 -2.73 6.28 -26.80
N PRO A 312 -2.67 7.21 -27.74
CA PRO A 312 -2.00 8.50 -27.57
C PRO A 312 -2.55 9.36 -26.43
N SER A 313 -3.85 9.28 -26.20
CA SER A 313 -4.56 10.02 -25.16
C SER A 313 -4.46 9.39 -23.78
N PHE A 314 -3.75 8.25 -23.63
CA PHE A 314 -3.62 7.55 -22.35
C PHE A 314 -2.55 8.18 -21.47
N ILE A 315 -2.89 8.39 -20.19
CA ILE A 315 -1.96 8.86 -19.15
C ILE A 315 -2.09 7.96 -17.94
N GLN A 316 -0.97 7.44 -17.45
CA GLN A 316 -0.92 6.64 -16.25
C GLN A 316 -0.42 7.43 -15.05
N ALA A 317 -1.27 7.66 -14.04
CA ALA A 317 -0.91 8.37 -12.82
C ALA A 317 -0.08 7.53 -11.83
N PRO A 318 -0.39 6.25 -11.53
CA PRO A 318 0.47 5.43 -10.67
C PRO A 318 1.75 5.01 -11.39
N SER A 319 2.91 5.16 -10.75
CA SER A 319 4.17 4.66 -11.29
C SER A 319 4.18 3.13 -11.33
N PRO A 320 4.54 2.48 -12.44
CA PRO A 320 4.74 1.04 -12.53
C PRO A 320 5.79 0.52 -11.54
N ALA A 321 5.63 -0.74 -11.11
CA ALA A 321 6.51 -1.33 -10.10
C ALA A 321 7.97 -1.44 -10.56
N GLU A 322 8.19 -1.62 -11.86
CA GLU A 322 9.53 -1.73 -12.47
C GLU A 322 10.40 -0.51 -12.19
N ASN A 323 9.80 0.68 -12.16
CA ASN A 323 10.51 1.93 -11.88
C ASN A 323 11.09 1.96 -10.46
N GLN A 324 10.50 1.24 -9.51
CA GLN A 324 11.01 1.16 -8.14
C GLN A 324 12.36 0.44 -8.08
N TYR A 325 12.52 -0.63 -8.87
CA TYR A 325 13.76 -1.41 -8.90
C TYR A 325 14.90 -0.67 -9.59
N ALA A 326 14.59 -0.07 -10.74
CA ALA A 326 15.57 0.74 -11.47
C ALA A 326 16.07 1.91 -10.62
N SER A 327 15.14 2.68 -10.04
CA SER A 327 15.47 3.83 -9.19
C SER A 327 16.22 3.44 -7.92
N LEU A 328 15.96 2.25 -7.36
CA LEU A 328 16.66 1.77 -6.18
C LEU A 328 18.11 1.39 -6.49
N VAL A 329 18.37 0.79 -7.66
CA VAL A 329 19.73 0.50 -8.13
C VAL A 329 20.48 1.78 -8.47
N GLU A 330 19.84 2.73 -9.17
CA GLU A 330 20.41 4.05 -9.45
C GLU A 330 20.79 4.77 -8.15
N TRP A 331 19.92 4.72 -7.14
CA TRP A 331 20.20 5.32 -5.84
C TRP A 331 21.39 4.65 -5.16
N MET A 332 21.44 3.32 -5.14
CA MET A 332 22.59 2.58 -4.63
C MET A 332 23.89 2.98 -5.36
N ASP A 333 23.84 3.10 -6.68
CA ASP A 333 24.99 3.47 -7.51
C ASP A 333 25.47 4.90 -7.24
N SER A 334 24.57 5.83 -6.95
CA SER A 334 24.92 7.21 -6.60
C SER A 334 25.63 7.33 -5.25
N GLU A 335 25.38 6.38 -4.33
CA GLU A 335 25.96 6.37 -2.99
C GLU A 335 27.20 5.47 -2.86
N LYS A 336 27.38 4.50 -3.80
CA LYS A 336 28.48 3.54 -3.70
C LYS A 336 29.83 4.21 -3.80
N LYS A 337 30.78 3.72 -2.99
CA LYS A 337 32.17 4.14 -3.01
C LYS A 337 33.05 3.04 -3.56
N SER A 338 34.25 3.43 -4.03
CA SER A 338 35.25 2.46 -4.43
C SER A 338 35.59 1.53 -3.26
N GLY A 339 35.49 0.22 -3.48
CA GLY A 339 35.73 -0.82 -2.48
C GLY A 339 34.48 -1.34 -1.79
N ASP A 340 33.30 -0.67 -1.89
CA ASP A 340 32.06 -1.21 -1.35
C ASP A 340 31.76 -2.59 -1.93
N ARG A 341 31.28 -3.51 -1.07
CA ARG A 341 30.81 -4.83 -1.50
C ARG A 341 29.35 -4.77 -1.87
N ILE A 342 29.01 -5.32 -3.03
CA ILE A 342 27.61 -5.38 -3.50
C ILE A 342 27.19 -6.83 -3.58
N LEU A 343 26.15 -7.19 -2.84
CA LEU A 343 25.64 -8.54 -2.70
C LEU A 343 24.18 -8.62 -3.12
N LEU A 344 23.86 -9.46 -4.10
CA LEU A 344 22.49 -9.78 -4.47
C LEU A 344 22.08 -11.08 -3.77
N VAL A 345 21.17 -10.97 -2.81
CA VAL A 345 20.63 -12.10 -2.04
C VAL A 345 19.32 -12.57 -2.64
N THR A 346 19.27 -13.85 -3.05
CA THR A 346 18.11 -14.45 -3.70
C THR A 346 17.68 -15.73 -2.99
N GLU A 347 16.38 -16.01 -3.00
CA GLU A 347 15.85 -17.26 -2.48
C GLU A 347 16.10 -18.40 -3.48
N LYS A 348 16.73 -19.48 -3.02
CA LYS A 348 17.02 -20.68 -3.82
C LYS A 348 15.71 -21.41 -4.14
N ASN A 349 15.54 -21.83 -5.36
CA ASN A 349 14.34 -22.50 -5.87
C ASN A 349 13.06 -21.63 -5.84
N ALA A 350 13.13 -20.33 -5.52
CA ALA A 350 12.01 -19.44 -5.79
C ALA A 350 11.75 -19.39 -7.29
N LYS A 351 10.47 -19.42 -7.67
CA LYS A 351 10.09 -19.20 -9.07
C LYS A 351 10.75 -17.91 -9.54
N SER A 352 11.41 -17.94 -10.68
CA SER A 352 12.19 -16.83 -11.27
C SER A 352 11.25 -15.68 -11.72
N THR A 353 10.49 -15.11 -10.79
CA THR A 353 9.49 -14.08 -11.05
C THR A 353 9.67 -12.89 -10.11
N GLY A 354 9.25 -11.71 -10.56
CA GLY A 354 9.19 -10.52 -9.71
C GLY A 354 10.56 -9.93 -9.37
N ALA A 355 10.80 -9.64 -8.10
CA ALA A 355 11.93 -8.84 -7.62
C ALA A 355 13.31 -9.30 -8.12
N ALA A 356 13.56 -10.63 -8.18
CA ALA A 356 14.86 -11.14 -8.59
C ALA A 356 15.18 -10.83 -10.07
N VAL A 357 14.18 -10.92 -10.95
CA VAL A 357 14.34 -10.57 -12.37
C VAL A 357 14.55 -9.07 -12.51
N GLN A 358 13.72 -8.27 -11.85
CA GLN A 358 13.76 -6.82 -11.92
C GLN A 358 15.11 -6.26 -11.42
N PHE A 359 15.60 -6.74 -10.28
CA PHE A 359 16.91 -6.32 -9.76
C PHE A 359 18.08 -6.72 -10.67
N ARG A 360 18.07 -7.95 -11.23
CA ARG A 360 19.11 -8.36 -12.18
C ARG A 360 19.09 -7.49 -13.44
N GLN A 361 17.91 -7.18 -13.96
CA GLN A 361 17.78 -6.29 -15.12
C GLN A 361 18.29 -4.87 -14.79
N ALA A 362 17.91 -4.31 -13.65
CA ALA A 362 18.38 -2.99 -13.22
C ALA A 362 19.91 -2.95 -13.02
N LEU A 363 20.48 -3.97 -12.38
CA LEU A 363 21.93 -4.10 -12.18
C LEU A 363 22.69 -4.30 -13.50
N SER A 364 22.12 -5.05 -14.43
CA SER A 364 22.69 -5.20 -15.77
C SER A 364 22.70 -3.88 -16.54
N ASN A 365 21.60 -3.13 -16.48
CA ASN A 365 21.49 -1.83 -17.13
C ASN A 365 22.47 -0.79 -16.56
N SER A 366 22.74 -0.85 -15.25
CA SER A 366 23.69 0.06 -14.59
C SER A 366 25.17 -0.35 -14.77
N GLY A 367 25.43 -1.56 -15.26
CA GLY A 367 26.80 -2.11 -15.40
C GLY A 367 27.47 -2.38 -14.04
N THR A 368 26.72 -2.41 -12.95
CA THR A 368 27.26 -2.62 -11.60
C THR A 368 27.64 -4.07 -11.36
N SER A 369 28.91 -4.32 -11.02
CA SER A 369 29.39 -5.65 -10.62
C SER A 369 28.89 -6.00 -9.22
N TYR A 370 28.42 -7.24 -9.03
CA TYR A 370 27.90 -7.73 -7.75
C TYR A 370 28.18 -9.23 -7.58
N GLU A 371 28.20 -9.68 -6.34
CA GLU A 371 28.23 -11.10 -6.01
C GLU A 371 26.81 -11.61 -5.71
N ILE A 372 26.57 -12.90 -5.96
CA ILE A 372 25.29 -13.54 -5.66
C ILE A 372 25.42 -14.44 -4.44
N LEU A 373 24.45 -14.32 -3.52
CA LEU A 373 24.20 -15.29 -2.46
C LEU A 373 22.80 -15.86 -2.66
N SER A 374 22.72 -17.14 -3.05
CA SER A 374 21.44 -17.84 -3.20
C SER A 374 21.35 -18.95 -2.17
N TYR A 375 20.28 -18.93 -1.34
CA TYR A 375 20.08 -19.96 -0.32
C TYR A 375 18.59 -20.22 -0.04
N ALA A 376 18.27 -21.40 0.51
CA ALA A 376 16.95 -21.71 1.00
C ALA A 376 16.85 -21.38 2.51
N ILE A 377 15.67 -21.01 3.01
CA ILE A 377 15.45 -20.64 4.42
C ILE A 377 16.00 -21.72 5.39
N VAL A 378 15.87 -23.00 5.04
CA VAL A 378 16.39 -24.11 5.85
C VAL A 378 17.92 -24.09 6.01
N GLU A 379 18.64 -23.44 5.11
CA GLU A 379 20.09 -23.25 5.13
C GLU A 379 20.52 -22.02 5.96
N GLY A 380 19.56 -21.21 6.42
CA GLY A 380 19.77 -19.88 7.03
C GLY A 380 20.72 -19.86 8.22
N ARG A 381 20.85 -20.97 8.97
CA ARG A 381 21.82 -21.06 10.09
C ARG A 381 23.27 -20.97 9.64
N GLY A 382 23.60 -21.43 8.42
CA GLY A 382 24.93 -21.36 7.83
C GLY A 382 25.25 -20.04 7.15
N VAL A 383 24.23 -19.23 6.85
CA VAL A 383 24.36 -17.98 6.08
C VAL A 383 25.31 -16.96 6.72
N PRO A 384 25.36 -16.75 8.06
CA PRO A 384 26.32 -15.82 8.65
C PRO A 384 27.80 -16.18 8.40
N ALA A 385 28.12 -17.46 8.21
CA ALA A 385 29.49 -17.86 7.83
C ALA A 385 29.78 -17.47 6.38
N ILE A 386 28.86 -17.77 5.47
CA ILE A 386 28.98 -17.42 4.04
C ILE A 386 29.06 -15.90 3.85
N LEU A 387 28.24 -15.15 4.58
CA LEU A 387 28.29 -13.68 4.58
C LEU A 387 29.63 -13.17 5.06
N GLY A 388 30.23 -13.82 6.08
CA GLY A 388 31.56 -13.45 6.58
C GLY A 388 32.69 -13.63 5.55
N GLU A 389 32.53 -14.53 4.57
CA GLU A 389 33.47 -14.72 3.46
C GLU A 389 33.27 -13.67 2.35
N LYS A 390 32.05 -13.20 2.15
CA LYS A 390 31.68 -12.28 1.07
C LYS A 390 31.69 -10.80 1.46
N MET A 391 31.52 -10.50 2.73
CA MET A 391 31.49 -9.16 3.28
C MET A 391 32.84 -8.73 3.85
N ASP A 392 33.07 -7.42 3.90
CA ASP A 392 34.30 -6.84 4.48
C ASP A 392 33.92 -5.82 5.57
N LYS A 393 34.65 -5.83 6.69
CA LYS A 393 34.43 -4.90 7.82
C LYS A 393 34.95 -3.48 7.54
N GLY A 394 35.92 -3.35 6.64
CA GLY A 394 36.54 -2.06 6.32
C GLY A 394 35.76 -1.19 5.39
N VAL A 395 34.68 -1.71 4.78
CA VAL A 395 33.88 -1.03 3.76
C VAL A 395 32.38 -1.20 4.02
N VAL A 396 31.56 -0.45 3.28
CA VAL A 396 30.12 -0.64 3.30
C VAL A 396 29.74 -1.87 2.47
N ASN A 397 28.93 -2.74 3.07
CA ASN A 397 28.36 -3.90 2.40
C ASN A 397 26.91 -3.56 1.98
N ARG A 398 26.69 -3.39 0.69
CA ARG A 398 25.39 -3.07 0.10
C ARG A 398 24.70 -4.37 -0.28
N VAL A 399 23.63 -4.69 0.43
CA VAL A 399 22.92 -5.97 0.32
C VAL A 399 21.56 -5.76 -0.31
N ILE A 400 21.39 -6.21 -1.55
CA ILE A 400 20.13 -6.18 -2.28
C ILE A 400 19.40 -7.48 -2.00
N VAL A 401 18.23 -7.41 -1.35
CA VAL A 401 17.39 -8.58 -1.07
C VAL A 401 16.33 -8.70 -2.15
N ALA A 402 16.56 -9.61 -3.09
CA ALA A 402 15.74 -9.76 -4.29
C ALA A 402 14.63 -10.81 -4.08
N SER A 403 13.80 -10.60 -3.06
CA SER A 403 12.65 -11.45 -2.74
C SER A 403 11.49 -10.61 -2.20
N GLU A 404 10.26 -11.06 -2.46
CA GLU A 404 9.03 -10.55 -1.87
C GLU A 404 8.40 -11.53 -0.87
N SER A 405 9.14 -12.57 -0.51
CA SER A 405 8.75 -13.54 0.52
C SER A 405 9.05 -12.99 1.91
N GLU A 406 8.02 -12.81 2.72
CA GLU A 406 8.18 -12.31 4.10
C GLU A 406 9.07 -13.24 4.94
N ALA A 407 8.87 -14.56 4.82
CA ALA A 407 9.66 -15.54 5.56
C ALA A 407 11.14 -15.50 5.17
N PHE A 408 11.45 -15.41 3.87
CA PHE A 408 12.82 -15.31 3.41
C PHE A 408 13.48 -14.00 3.85
N LEU A 409 12.76 -12.90 3.72
CA LEU A 409 13.26 -11.58 4.10
C LEU A 409 13.52 -11.51 5.62
N SER A 410 12.64 -12.08 6.43
CA SER A 410 12.83 -12.20 7.89
C SER A 410 14.13 -12.94 8.23
N ASP A 411 14.43 -14.04 7.52
CA ASP A 411 15.67 -14.77 7.71
C ASP A 411 16.91 -13.96 7.28
N VAL A 412 16.83 -13.26 6.13
CA VAL A 412 17.91 -12.36 5.67
C VAL A 412 18.18 -11.25 6.69
N VAL A 413 17.14 -10.55 7.13
CA VAL A 413 17.25 -9.45 8.09
C VAL A 413 17.89 -9.93 9.40
N ARG A 414 17.47 -11.10 9.91
CA ARG A 414 18.08 -11.73 11.08
C ARG A 414 19.58 -12.00 10.86
N ASN A 415 19.95 -12.56 9.72
CA ASN A 415 21.34 -12.86 9.40
C ASN A 415 22.18 -11.58 9.26
N LEU A 416 21.64 -10.53 8.62
CA LEU A 416 22.28 -9.21 8.56
C LEU A 416 22.45 -8.60 9.95
N GLY A 417 21.48 -8.74 10.84
CA GLY A 417 21.59 -8.30 12.24
C GLY A 417 22.76 -8.96 12.97
N ILE A 418 23.01 -10.27 12.73
CA ILE A 418 24.18 -10.97 13.27
C ILE A 418 25.48 -10.36 12.72
N MET A 419 25.53 -10.03 11.42
CA MET A 419 26.73 -9.44 10.82
C MET A 419 26.98 -8.01 11.34
N ILE A 420 25.93 -7.22 11.50
CA ILE A 420 26.00 -5.88 12.11
C ILE A 420 26.54 -5.99 13.55
N GLY A 421 26.04 -6.94 14.34
CA GLY A 421 26.56 -7.24 15.69
C GLY A 421 28.03 -7.65 15.73
N LYS A 422 28.56 -8.22 14.63
CA LYS A 422 29.99 -8.55 14.46
C LYS A 422 30.82 -7.38 13.93
N GLY A 423 30.24 -6.19 13.73
CA GLY A 423 30.92 -4.98 13.32
C GLY A 423 30.99 -4.73 11.80
N TYR A 424 30.19 -5.44 10.99
CA TYR A 424 30.09 -5.15 9.57
C TYR A 424 29.18 -3.92 9.35
N GLN A 425 29.58 -3.04 8.43
CA GLN A 425 28.74 -1.94 7.99
C GLN A 425 27.80 -2.44 6.87
N VAL A 426 26.50 -2.37 7.11
CA VAL A 426 25.48 -2.87 6.19
C VAL A 426 24.56 -1.74 5.76
N VAL A 427 24.23 -1.71 4.47
CA VAL A 427 23.13 -0.97 3.87
C VAL A 427 22.28 -1.97 3.09
N MET A 428 21.02 -2.10 3.47
CA MET A 428 20.09 -3.04 2.87
C MET A 428 19.21 -2.35 1.82
N TYR A 429 19.01 -2.99 0.68
CA TYR A 429 18.09 -2.56 -0.37
C TYR A 429 17.05 -3.65 -0.58
N ALA A 430 15.76 -3.30 -0.59
CA ALA A 430 14.68 -4.27 -0.71
C ALA A 430 13.46 -3.70 -1.45
N PRO A 431 12.57 -4.56 -2.01
CA PRO A 431 11.32 -4.13 -2.62
C PRO A 431 10.42 -3.39 -1.63
N SER A 432 9.62 -2.45 -2.09
CA SER A 432 8.68 -1.68 -1.25
C SER A 432 7.68 -2.53 -0.48
N LYS A 433 7.42 -3.75 -0.94
CA LYS A 433 6.53 -4.72 -0.29
C LYS A 433 6.95 -5.08 1.15
N VAL A 434 8.24 -4.93 1.49
CA VAL A 434 8.74 -5.19 2.85
C VAL A 434 8.02 -4.34 3.93
N ARG A 435 7.45 -3.21 3.54
CA ARG A 435 6.67 -2.33 4.44
C ARG A 435 5.34 -2.94 4.88
N THR A 436 4.86 -3.96 4.21
CA THR A 436 3.60 -4.66 4.54
C THR A 436 3.81 -5.92 5.36
N PHE A 437 5.05 -6.24 5.71
CA PHE A 437 5.40 -7.42 6.48
C PHE A 437 5.18 -7.16 7.96
N GLU A 438 4.50 -8.09 8.62
CA GLU A 438 4.10 -7.95 10.02
C GLU A 438 5.05 -8.69 10.98
N THR A 439 5.81 -9.67 10.48
CA THR A 439 6.71 -10.50 11.29
C THR A 439 8.10 -9.91 11.50
N ILE A 440 8.42 -8.81 10.82
CA ILE A 440 9.72 -8.15 10.90
C ILE A 440 9.56 -6.83 11.66
N GLU A 441 10.25 -6.73 12.78
CA GLU A 441 10.23 -5.50 13.58
C GLU A 441 10.86 -4.33 12.81
N GLY A 442 10.22 -3.15 12.87
CA GLY A 442 10.74 -1.93 12.24
C GLY A 442 12.17 -1.58 12.68
N SER A 443 12.53 -1.88 13.93
CA SER A 443 13.87 -1.70 14.49
C SER A 443 14.96 -2.40 13.67
N ALA A 444 14.67 -3.58 13.13
CA ALA A 444 15.62 -4.34 12.31
C ALA A 444 15.87 -3.67 10.95
N TYR A 445 14.87 -3.04 10.36
CA TYR A 445 15.04 -2.23 9.15
C TYR A 445 15.94 -1.02 9.39
N HIS A 446 15.76 -0.33 10.51
CA HIS A 446 16.60 0.79 10.92
C HIS A 446 18.07 0.37 11.16
N GLN A 447 18.28 -0.76 11.84
CA GLN A 447 19.63 -1.31 12.07
C GLN A 447 20.33 -1.67 10.76
N ALA A 448 19.61 -2.24 9.79
CA ALA A 448 20.12 -2.59 8.47
C ALA A 448 20.24 -1.38 7.53
N ASN A 449 19.86 -0.17 7.97
CA ASN A 449 19.84 1.04 7.16
C ASN A 449 19.11 0.78 5.83
N LEU A 450 17.83 0.36 5.93
CA LEU A 450 17.04 -0.06 4.78
C LEU A 450 16.74 1.11 3.85
N HIS A 451 17.07 0.92 2.58
CA HIS A 451 16.70 1.77 1.45
C HIS A 451 15.64 1.05 0.61
N LEU A 452 14.60 1.74 0.26
CA LEU A 452 13.61 1.25 -0.69
C LEU A 452 13.01 2.38 -1.53
N CYS A 453 12.56 2.03 -2.72
CA CYS A 453 11.78 2.93 -3.57
C CYS A 453 10.33 2.47 -3.60
N SER A 454 9.40 3.41 -3.51
CA SER A 454 7.97 3.15 -3.56
C SER A 454 7.25 4.15 -4.45
N SER A 455 6.25 3.70 -5.20
CA SER A 455 5.39 4.60 -5.99
C SER A 455 4.56 5.53 -5.10
N TYR A 456 4.42 5.22 -3.82
CA TYR A 456 3.72 6.05 -2.85
C TYR A 456 4.26 5.88 -1.43
N PHE A 457 4.22 6.97 -0.66
CA PHE A 457 4.54 6.98 0.77
C PHE A 457 3.96 8.23 1.41
N VAL A 458 3.32 8.09 2.57
CA VAL A 458 2.80 9.21 3.36
C VAL A 458 3.75 9.50 4.51
N ASP A 459 4.31 10.70 4.57
CA ASP A 459 5.04 11.17 5.75
C ASP A 459 4.08 11.92 6.68
N TYR A 460 3.54 11.24 7.67
CA TYR A 460 2.61 11.82 8.64
C TYR A 460 3.22 12.91 9.54
N ARG A 461 4.52 13.19 9.41
CA ARG A 461 5.19 14.32 10.09
C ARG A 461 5.18 15.59 9.23
N ASN A 462 4.76 15.47 7.96
CA ASN A 462 4.59 16.62 7.08
C ASN A 462 3.34 17.40 7.51
N PRO A 463 3.45 18.73 7.83
CA PRO A 463 2.29 19.54 8.22
C PRO A 463 1.15 19.56 7.19
N GLU A 464 1.46 19.48 5.89
CA GLU A 464 0.44 19.43 4.84
C GLU A 464 -0.35 18.11 4.90
N VAL A 465 0.32 16.99 5.18
CA VAL A 465 -0.33 15.69 5.39
C VAL A 465 -1.21 15.72 6.64
N GLU A 466 -0.71 16.32 7.74
CA GLU A 466 -1.49 16.47 8.96
C GLU A 466 -2.76 17.32 8.72
N ALA A 467 -2.61 18.44 8.02
CA ALA A 467 -3.74 19.31 7.65
C ALA A 467 -4.78 18.57 6.80
N PHE A 468 -4.34 17.79 5.80
CA PHE A 468 -5.22 16.96 4.97
C PHE A 468 -5.98 15.92 5.82
N VAL A 469 -5.29 15.19 6.71
CA VAL A 469 -5.91 14.18 7.58
C VAL A 469 -6.97 14.81 8.48
N LEU A 470 -6.67 15.95 9.10
CA LEU A 470 -7.61 16.67 9.96
C LEU A 470 -8.85 17.16 9.17
N ALA A 471 -8.64 17.71 7.98
CA ALA A 471 -9.72 18.17 7.12
C ALA A 471 -10.59 17.00 6.62
N TYR A 472 -9.97 15.87 6.26
CA TYR A 472 -10.68 14.66 5.83
C TYR A 472 -11.58 14.11 6.96
N ARG A 473 -11.03 14.00 8.17
CA ARG A 473 -11.78 13.58 9.37
C ARG A 473 -12.96 14.51 9.65
N ALA A 474 -12.76 15.81 9.53
CA ALA A 474 -13.82 16.79 9.77
C ALA A 474 -14.96 16.69 8.76
N LEU A 475 -14.66 16.37 7.49
CA LEU A 475 -15.67 16.29 6.42
C LEU A 475 -16.38 14.93 6.39
N TYR A 476 -15.65 13.84 6.56
CA TYR A 476 -16.15 12.49 6.29
C TYR A 476 -16.28 11.62 7.54
N ASN A 477 -15.86 12.11 8.71
CA ASN A 477 -15.90 11.42 10.00
C ASN A 477 -15.24 10.02 9.96
N THR A 478 -14.15 9.88 9.20
CA THR A 478 -13.37 8.66 9.04
C THR A 478 -11.92 8.99 8.72
N GLU A 479 -11.02 7.99 8.81
CA GLU A 479 -9.63 8.14 8.44
C GLU A 479 -9.44 8.07 6.93
N PRO A 480 -8.60 8.93 6.32
CA PRO A 480 -8.25 8.81 4.92
C PRO A 480 -7.42 7.55 4.69
N SER A 481 -7.85 6.71 3.77
CA SER A 481 -7.01 5.60 3.27
C SER A 481 -5.97 6.11 2.27
N GLN A 482 -5.03 5.23 1.88
CA GLN A 482 -4.08 5.54 0.80
C GLN A 482 -4.78 6.01 -0.50
N PHE A 483 -6.01 5.57 -0.74
CA PHE A 483 -6.79 5.95 -1.93
C PHE A 483 -7.35 7.37 -1.84
N ALA A 484 -7.64 7.87 -0.65
CA ALA A 484 -8.00 9.27 -0.44
C ALA A 484 -6.83 10.20 -0.78
N PHE A 485 -5.63 9.87 -0.33
CA PHE A 485 -4.42 10.59 -0.71
C PHE A 485 -4.16 10.53 -2.22
N GLN A 486 -4.32 9.34 -2.83
CA GLN A 486 -4.15 9.18 -4.27
C GLN A 486 -5.15 10.04 -5.06
N GLY A 487 -6.40 10.09 -4.63
CA GLY A 487 -7.44 10.93 -5.22
C GLY A 487 -7.10 12.41 -5.12
N TYR A 488 -6.64 12.85 -3.95
CA TYR A 488 -6.23 14.23 -3.71
C TYR A 488 -5.05 14.62 -4.60
N ASP A 489 -3.95 13.86 -4.58
CA ASP A 489 -2.76 14.18 -5.35
C ASP A 489 -3.03 14.18 -6.85
N THR A 490 -3.76 13.16 -7.34
CA THR A 490 -4.09 13.02 -8.76
C THR A 490 -4.96 14.18 -9.24
N ALA A 491 -6.04 14.48 -8.52
CA ALA A 491 -6.91 15.58 -8.90
C ALA A 491 -6.16 16.92 -8.82
N ARG A 492 -5.42 17.18 -7.73
CA ARG A 492 -4.66 18.41 -7.58
C ARG A 492 -3.68 18.62 -8.74
N PHE A 493 -2.96 17.58 -9.14
CA PHE A 493 -2.00 17.66 -10.24
C PHE A 493 -2.70 18.00 -11.58
N PHE A 494 -3.69 17.23 -11.98
CA PHE A 494 -4.28 17.37 -13.32
C PHE A 494 -5.17 18.61 -13.44
N PHE A 495 -5.95 18.95 -12.43
CA PHE A 495 -6.77 20.17 -12.43
C PHE A 495 -5.91 21.44 -12.44
N SER A 496 -4.80 21.47 -11.69
CA SER A 496 -3.85 22.59 -11.72
C SER A 496 -3.25 22.78 -13.11
N ARG A 497 -2.83 21.68 -13.77
CA ARG A 497 -2.27 21.74 -15.14
C ARG A 497 -3.30 22.19 -16.16
N ALA A 498 -4.50 21.62 -16.12
CA ALA A 498 -5.56 22.01 -17.04
C ALA A 498 -5.98 23.47 -16.85
N SER A 499 -6.09 23.96 -15.61
CA SER A 499 -6.37 25.37 -15.34
C SER A 499 -5.29 26.29 -15.89
N ARG A 500 -4.02 25.93 -15.73
CA ARG A 500 -2.89 26.75 -16.14
C ARG A 500 -2.70 26.80 -17.64
N TYR A 501 -2.88 25.68 -18.35
CA TYR A 501 -2.50 25.54 -19.77
C TYR A 501 -3.70 25.31 -20.73
N GLY A 502 -4.93 25.27 -20.20
CA GLY A 502 -6.13 25.02 -21.02
C GLY A 502 -6.12 23.61 -21.64
N ARG A 503 -6.69 23.46 -22.80
CA ARG A 503 -6.83 22.16 -23.49
C ARG A 503 -5.50 21.51 -23.91
N ASP A 504 -4.44 22.31 -24.04
CA ASP A 504 -3.09 21.83 -24.38
C ASP A 504 -2.28 21.37 -23.16
N TRP A 505 -2.88 21.27 -21.99
CA TRP A 505 -2.22 20.99 -20.72
C TRP A 505 -1.33 19.73 -20.74
N SER A 506 -1.71 18.70 -21.49
CA SER A 506 -0.94 17.44 -21.57
C SER A 506 0.46 17.64 -22.16
N ARG A 507 0.68 18.69 -22.96
CA ARG A 507 2.01 19.05 -23.48
C ARG A 507 2.96 19.56 -22.38
N SER A 508 2.42 19.92 -21.21
CA SER A 508 3.23 20.29 -20.03
C SER A 508 3.75 19.08 -19.25
N LEU A 509 3.32 17.86 -19.59
CA LEU A 509 3.81 16.65 -18.95
C LEU A 509 5.27 16.39 -19.35
N GLY A 510 6.06 15.92 -18.38
CA GLY A 510 7.49 15.62 -18.60
C GLY A 510 8.43 16.82 -18.41
N THR A 511 7.93 18.01 -18.14
CA THR A 511 8.77 19.21 -17.95
C THR A 511 9.38 19.31 -16.56
N ASP A 512 8.68 18.82 -15.54
CA ASP A 512 9.07 18.94 -14.15
C ASP A 512 8.54 17.80 -13.27
N ARG A 513 9.20 17.59 -12.13
CA ARG A 513 8.74 16.70 -11.07
C ARG A 513 7.88 17.49 -10.09
N VAL A 514 6.70 16.97 -9.78
CA VAL A 514 5.78 17.54 -8.79
C VAL A 514 5.59 16.54 -7.66
N SER A 515 5.78 16.98 -6.41
CA SER A 515 5.55 16.18 -5.22
C SER A 515 4.17 16.43 -4.65
N GLY A 516 3.39 15.36 -4.43
CA GLY A 516 2.12 15.39 -3.70
C GLY A 516 2.29 14.99 -2.24
N LEU A 517 1.18 14.79 -1.54
CA LEU A 517 1.16 14.31 -0.15
C LEU A 517 1.64 12.86 -0.04
N HIS A 518 1.32 12.05 -1.03
CA HIS A 518 1.45 10.59 -1.05
C HIS A 518 2.24 10.11 -2.28
N THR A 519 2.07 10.75 -3.45
CA THR A 519 2.63 10.34 -4.73
C THR A 519 3.39 11.51 -5.37
N ASP A 520 4.51 11.21 -6.03
CA ASP A 520 5.19 12.16 -6.88
C ASP A 520 4.83 11.90 -8.36
N PHE A 521 4.88 12.95 -9.16
CA PHE A 521 4.60 12.89 -10.59
C PHE A 521 5.80 13.36 -11.40
N LEU A 522 6.24 12.51 -12.32
CA LEU A 522 7.20 12.81 -13.38
C LEU A 522 6.81 11.94 -14.57
N PHE A 523 6.22 12.55 -15.56
CA PHE A 523 5.71 11.82 -16.72
C PHE A 523 6.76 11.69 -17.81
N THR A 524 6.88 10.50 -18.38
CA THR A 524 7.70 10.24 -19.56
C THR A 524 6.83 9.71 -20.70
N PRO A 525 7.10 10.07 -21.95
CA PRO A 525 6.40 9.50 -23.10
C PRO A 525 6.63 7.98 -23.16
N LYS A 526 5.57 7.22 -23.49
CA LYS A 526 5.69 5.81 -23.82
C LYS A 526 5.24 5.59 -25.27
N GLY A 527 6.19 5.26 -26.13
CA GLY A 527 5.96 5.29 -27.56
C GLY A 527 5.83 6.72 -28.09
N GLU A 528 5.03 6.93 -29.12
CA GLU A 528 4.93 8.25 -29.77
C GLU A 528 4.02 9.24 -29.02
N LYS A 529 3.15 8.82 -28.07
CA LYS A 529 2.08 9.72 -27.63
C LYS A 529 1.51 9.53 -26.20
N GLY A 530 1.58 8.35 -25.58
CA GLY A 530 1.05 8.14 -24.22
C GLY A 530 2.05 8.56 -23.14
N TYR A 531 1.56 8.87 -21.93
CA TYR A 531 2.43 9.27 -20.82
C TYR A 531 2.32 8.29 -19.65
N ILE A 532 3.46 7.96 -19.06
CA ILE A 532 3.56 7.11 -17.88
C ILE A 532 4.27 7.91 -16.77
N ASN A 533 3.70 7.94 -15.59
CA ASN A 533 4.40 8.45 -14.41
C ASN A 533 5.55 7.51 -14.04
N THR A 534 6.77 8.02 -14.02
CA THR A 534 7.97 7.25 -13.65
C THR A 534 8.50 7.63 -12.28
N ALA A 535 7.90 8.61 -11.61
CA ALA A 535 8.34 9.05 -10.31
C ALA A 535 8.16 7.95 -9.24
N VAL A 536 9.17 7.81 -8.39
CA VAL A 536 9.12 7.02 -7.17
C VAL A 536 9.72 7.81 -6.02
N ARG A 537 9.31 7.50 -4.79
CA ARG A 537 9.86 8.07 -3.55
C ARG A 537 10.95 7.16 -3.02
N ARG A 538 12.11 7.73 -2.74
CA ARG A 538 13.22 7.08 -2.04
C ARG A 538 12.97 7.16 -0.55
N ILE A 539 12.91 6.03 0.12
CA ILE A 539 12.56 5.94 1.55
C ILE A 539 13.74 5.30 2.28
N LEU A 540 14.23 6.01 3.29
CA LEU A 540 15.38 5.64 4.08
C LEU A 540 14.98 5.41 5.54
N TYR A 541 15.29 4.23 6.07
CA TYR A 541 15.19 3.87 7.48
C TYR A 541 16.52 4.13 8.17
N LYS A 542 16.68 5.29 8.80
CA LYS A 542 17.94 5.70 9.44
C LYS A 542 18.17 4.97 10.77
N LYS A 543 19.45 4.87 11.15
CA LYS A 543 19.87 4.26 12.43
C LYS A 543 19.40 5.00 13.67
N ASP A 544 18.97 6.26 13.55
CA ASP A 544 18.33 7.06 14.60
C ASP A 544 16.83 6.76 14.76
N TYR A 545 16.34 5.71 14.12
CA TYR A 545 14.94 5.30 14.08
C TYR A 545 14.00 6.27 13.37
N SER A 546 14.52 7.25 12.64
CA SER A 546 13.71 8.06 11.74
C SER A 546 13.54 7.39 10.36
N THR A 547 12.34 7.52 9.79
CA THR A 547 12.08 7.16 8.38
C THR A 547 11.88 8.46 7.62
N VAL A 548 12.63 8.66 6.54
CA VAL A 548 12.62 9.91 5.77
C VAL A 548 12.45 9.62 4.28
N ILE A 549 11.88 10.61 3.56
CA ILE A 549 11.92 10.64 2.10
C ILE A 549 13.24 11.32 1.72
N ASP A 550 14.09 10.60 1.00
CA ASP A 550 15.29 11.15 0.39
C ASP A 550 14.91 11.78 -0.97
N ARG A 551 15.24 13.07 -1.15
CA ARG A 551 14.79 13.88 -2.30
C ARG A 551 15.89 14.06 -3.33
#